data_22a8bc8e9730d1d7f30a8718f55cb833
#
_entry.id   22a8bc8e9730d1d7f30a8718f55cb833
#
_cell.length_a   1.000
_cell.length_b   1.000
_cell.length_c   1.000
_cell.angle_alpha   90.00
_cell.angle_beta   90.00
_cell.angle_gamma   90.00
#
_symmetry.space_group_name_H-M   'P 1'
#
loop_
_entity.id
_entity.type
_entity.pdbx_description
1 polymer ?
#
loop_
_entity_poly.entity_id
_entity_poly.type
_entity_poly.pdbx_seq_one_letter_code
_entity_poly.pdbx_strand_id
1 'polypeptide(L)'
;GMVLLGPVTSRLEPQGRGGDLMGRWSYAHFRRKQLPPITIISAYQVCPRPTNLIGNTAYHQQQRILHRMGRTETHPRTSFIHDLNDFISDLQQKHHDILLGGDFNEALTDRNSGIHQLATMRGLIDPFLTRFPHHVPFGTHSQGNRRIDIVLMTPRLMRSLKKIGYAPFNHSISSDHRPILLDFHTATLFGELPDLLQPSQSTAFQTKDKKAVKSFIETMFQEIHRKGGFHHKRFIEDDTATPEIIKLVDSIIGQSGDVAERKCRQRRSEFYSSPLVQQQLRVSILRAHLNALKQGQDRTISTVVLLWSGLRSWKP
;
A
#
# COMPACT_ATOMS: atom_id res chain seq x y z
N GLY A 1 -7.84 5.39 -7.44
CA GLY A 1 -8.20 5.06 -6.05
C GLY A 1 -6.99 4.71 -5.21
N MET A 2 -7.20 4.62 -3.90
CA MET A 2 -6.11 4.31 -2.95
C MET A 2 -6.58 3.21 -2.00
N VAL A 3 -5.71 2.23 -1.75
CA VAL A 3 -5.92 1.17 -0.75
C VAL A 3 -4.82 1.27 0.29
N LEU A 4 -5.18 1.35 1.56
CA LEU A 4 -4.26 1.46 2.68
C LEU A 4 -4.30 0.16 3.49
N LEU A 5 -3.13 -0.44 3.70
CA LEU A 5 -2.98 -1.72 4.38
C LEU A 5 -1.89 -1.64 5.46
N GLY A 6 -2.07 -2.41 6.52
CA GLY A 6 -1.05 -2.59 7.55
C GLY A 6 -1.00 -1.50 8.62
N PRO A 7 0.05 -1.52 9.47
CA PRO A 7 0.14 -0.66 10.67
C PRO A 7 0.16 0.84 10.38
N VAL A 8 0.55 1.23 9.14
CA VAL A 8 0.59 2.65 8.74
C VAL A 8 -0.79 3.30 8.79
N THR A 9 -1.86 2.51 8.72
CA THR A 9 -3.25 3.01 8.82
C THR A 9 -3.55 3.68 10.16
N SER A 10 -2.85 3.31 11.23
CA SER A 10 -2.99 3.96 12.56
C SER A 10 -2.51 5.40 12.58
N ARG A 11 -1.75 5.82 11.57
CA ARG A 11 -1.25 7.18 11.38
C ARG A 11 -2.18 8.06 10.55
N LEU A 12 -3.20 7.46 9.94
CA LEU A 12 -4.18 8.20 9.17
C LEU A 12 -4.89 9.22 10.08
N GLU A 13 -5.00 10.45 9.61
CA GLU A 13 -5.73 11.48 10.35
C GLU A 13 -7.23 11.17 10.35
N PRO A 14 -7.94 11.48 11.45
CA PRO A 14 -9.39 11.47 11.45
C PRO A 14 -9.90 12.34 10.29
N GLN A 15 -10.76 11.82 9.43
CA GLN A 15 -11.23 12.49 8.21
C GLN A 15 -10.12 12.87 7.21
N GLY A 16 -8.89 12.37 7.40
CA GLY A 16 -7.71 12.66 6.58
C GLY A 16 -7.70 11.93 5.24
N ARG A 17 -8.84 11.64 4.63
CA ARG A 17 -8.95 10.99 3.32
C ARG A 17 -10.07 11.63 2.51
N GLY A 18 -9.86 11.68 1.21
CA GLY A 18 -10.83 12.25 0.30
C GLY A 18 -10.40 12.11 -1.15
N GLY A 19 -11.06 12.85 -2.00
CA GLY A 19 -10.77 12.86 -3.42
C GLY A 19 -11.38 14.07 -4.10
N ASP A 20 -11.01 14.25 -5.36
CA ASP A 20 -11.58 15.23 -6.23
C ASP A 20 -13.04 14.88 -6.60
N LEU A 21 -13.88 15.88 -6.74
CA LEU A 21 -15.29 15.71 -7.10
C LEU A 21 -15.50 15.02 -8.46
N MET A 22 -14.56 15.15 -9.39
CA MET A 22 -14.58 14.46 -10.68
C MET A 22 -13.84 13.11 -10.65
N GLY A 23 -13.35 12.67 -9.48
CA GLY A 23 -12.63 11.40 -9.33
C GLY A 23 -11.23 11.36 -9.95
N ARG A 24 -10.62 12.52 -10.23
CA ARG A 24 -9.30 12.63 -10.89
C ARG A 24 -8.15 12.28 -9.95
N TRP A 25 -8.31 12.47 -8.65
CA TRP A 25 -7.37 12.00 -7.62
C TRP A 25 -8.07 11.62 -6.34
N SER A 26 -7.37 10.84 -5.54
CA SER A 26 -7.71 10.53 -4.15
C SER A 26 -6.49 10.80 -3.27
N TYR A 27 -6.70 11.13 -2.00
CA TYR A 27 -5.63 11.45 -1.07
C TYR A 27 -5.85 10.86 0.32
N ALA A 28 -4.75 10.75 1.07
CA ALA A 28 -4.75 10.39 2.47
C ALA A 28 -3.68 11.21 3.23
N HIS A 29 -4.08 11.76 4.38
CA HIS A 29 -3.21 12.52 5.28
C HIS A 29 -2.75 11.64 6.43
N PHE A 30 -1.44 11.65 6.69
CA PHE A 30 -0.83 10.86 7.76
C PHE A 30 -0.10 11.76 8.74
N ARG A 31 -0.36 11.56 10.03
CA ARG A 31 0.37 12.22 11.10
C ARG A 31 1.78 11.66 11.23
N ARG A 32 2.72 12.55 11.57
CA ARG A 32 4.10 12.20 11.87
C ARG A 32 4.49 12.77 13.22
N LYS A 33 5.39 12.08 13.92
CA LYS A 33 5.90 12.56 15.19
C LYS A 33 6.98 13.63 14.94
N GLN A 34 6.77 14.84 15.47
CA GLN A 34 7.71 15.98 15.35
C GLN A 34 8.09 16.38 13.91
N LEU A 35 7.32 15.93 12.93
CA LEU A 35 7.49 16.26 11.52
C LEU A 35 6.15 16.77 10.95
N PRO A 36 6.20 17.61 9.90
CA PRO A 36 4.98 18.00 9.20
C PRO A 36 4.18 16.78 8.71
N PRO A 37 2.84 16.87 8.64
CA PRO A 37 2.03 15.78 8.08
C PRO A 37 2.46 15.43 6.67
N ILE A 38 2.19 14.21 6.24
CA ILE A 38 2.39 13.79 4.85
C ILE A 38 1.05 13.54 4.18
N THR A 39 0.88 14.04 2.97
CA THR A 39 -0.25 13.73 2.11
C THR A 39 0.22 12.86 0.96
N ILE A 40 -0.38 11.69 0.84
CA ILE A 40 -0.20 10.80 -0.31
C ILE A 40 -1.38 11.02 -1.26
N ILE A 41 -1.09 11.28 -2.53
CA ILE A 41 -2.06 11.57 -3.58
C ILE A 41 -1.88 10.55 -4.69
N SER A 42 -2.97 9.87 -5.06
CA SER A 42 -3.04 9.00 -6.24
C SER A 42 -3.87 9.71 -7.30
N ALA A 43 -3.28 10.03 -8.44
CA ALA A 43 -3.88 10.86 -9.47
C ALA A 43 -3.95 10.15 -10.83
N TYR A 44 -4.93 10.53 -11.64
CA TYR A 44 -5.09 10.11 -13.01
C TYR A 44 -5.48 11.31 -13.88
N GLN A 45 -4.66 11.62 -14.86
CA GLN A 45 -4.98 12.64 -15.87
C GLN A 45 -5.47 11.93 -17.13
N VAL A 46 -6.61 12.36 -17.65
CA VAL A 46 -7.17 11.79 -18.88
C VAL A 46 -6.23 11.92 -20.05
N CYS A 47 -6.31 10.96 -20.98
CA CYS A 47 -5.59 11.00 -22.24
C CYS A 47 -5.81 12.32 -23.01
N PRO A 48 -4.91 12.67 -23.95
CA PRO A 48 -5.13 13.82 -24.83
C PRO A 48 -6.52 13.78 -25.49
N ARG A 49 -6.98 14.94 -25.94
CA ARG A 49 -8.29 15.08 -26.60
C ARG A 49 -8.46 14.02 -27.68
N PRO A 50 -9.50 13.19 -27.64
CA PRO A 50 -9.75 12.23 -28.70
C PRO A 50 -10.13 12.97 -30.00
N THR A 51 -9.82 12.34 -31.12
CA THR A 51 -10.16 12.87 -32.46
C THR A 51 -11.66 12.96 -32.68
N ASN A 52 -12.42 12.03 -32.09
CA ASN A 52 -13.89 12.07 -32.13
C ASN A 52 -14.43 13.04 -31.09
N LEU A 53 -15.22 14.01 -31.54
CA LEU A 53 -15.85 15.02 -30.67
C LEU A 53 -16.97 14.47 -29.80
N ILE A 54 -17.56 13.35 -30.19
CA ILE A 54 -18.67 12.69 -29.48
C ILE A 54 -18.18 11.33 -29.00
N GLY A 55 -18.32 11.06 -27.70
CA GLY A 55 -17.86 9.80 -27.14
C GLY A 55 -18.14 9.66 -25.64
N ASN A 56 -17.76 8.50 -25.10
CA ASN A 56 -18.00 8.16 -23.71
C ASN A 56 -16.69 7.87 -22.93
N THR A 57 -15.55 8.36 -23.44
CA THR A 57 -14.28 8.26 -22.76
C THR A 57 -14.25 9.12 -21.49
N ALA A 58 -13.31 8.85 -20.59
CA ALA A 58 -13.12 9.65 -19.38
C ALA A 58 -12.94 11.15 -19.68
N TYR A 59 -12.28 11.48 -20.80
CA TYR A 59 -12.16 12.84 -21.29
C TYR A 59 -13.54 13.50 -21.51
N HIS A 60 -14.42 12.85 -22.29
CA HIS A 60 -15.76 13.39 -22.59
C HIS A 60 -16.62 13.48 -21.33
N GLN A 61 -16.48 12.52 -20.41
CA GLN A 61 -17.21 12.56 -19.14
C GLN A 61 -16.80 13.77 -18.30
N GLN A 62 -15.49 14.03 -18.17
CA GLN A 62 -14.98 15.19 -17.45
C GLN A 62 -15.38 16.49 -18.14
N GLN A 63 -15.34 16.56 -19.47
CA GLN A 63 -15.79 17.72 -20.22
C GLN A 63 -17.27 18.04 -19.93
N ARG A 64 -18.14 17.03 -19.95
CA ARG A 64 -19.57 17.23 -19.60
C ARG A 64 -19.76 17.75 -18.17
N ILE A 65 -18.96 17.26 -17.22
CA ILE A 65 -19.01 17.74 -15.83
C ILE A 65 -18.56 19.21 -15.77
N LEU A 66 -17.46 19.56 -16.41
CA LEU A 66 -16.97 20.96 -16.48
C LEU A 66 -18.02 21.89 -17.06
N HIS A 67 -18.70 21.50 -18.15
CA HIS A 67 -19.80 22.27 -18.73
C HIS A 67 -20.95 22.48 -17.72
N ARG A 68 -21.34 21.43 -17.00
CA ARG A 68 -22.41 21.54 -15.96
C ARG A 68 -21.99 22.46 -14.80
N MET A 69 -20.69 22.58 -14.54
CA MET A 69 -20.14 23.50 -13.53
C MET A 69 -19.94 24.94 -14.07
N GLY A 70 -20.38 25.23 -15.30
CA GLY A 70 -20.20 26.54 -15.95
C GLY A 70 -18.79 26.81 -16.47
N ARG A 71 -17.90 25.80 -16.48
CA ARG A 71 -16.51 25.91 -16.97
C ARG A 71 -16.43 25.42 -18.42
N THR A 72 -17.18 26.01 -19.30
CA THR A 72 -17.39 25.56 -20.69
C THR A 72 -16.15 25.63 -21.57
N GLU A 73 -15.33 26.66 -21.39
CA GLU A 73 -14.10 26.88 -22.15
C GLU A 73 -12.89 26.10 -21.60
N THR A 74 -13.06 25.41 -20.47
CA THR A 74 -11.95 24.75 -19.79
C THR A 74 -11.72 23.35 -20.33
N HIS A 75 -10.53 23.09 -20.82
CA HIS A 75 -10.12 21.77 -21.25
C HIS A 75 -9.89 20.83 -20.04
N PRO A 76 -10.35 19.56 -20.05
CA PRO A 76 -10.21 18.65 -18.91
C PRO A 76 -8.78 18.53 -18.35
N ARG A 77 -7.77 18.47 -19.22
CA ARG A 77 -6.36 18.38 -18.80
C ARG A 77 -5.86 19.66 -18.16
N THR A 78 -6.20 20.83 -18.72
CA THR A 78 -5.88 22.14 -18.14
C THR A 78 -6.55 22.31 -16.79
N SER A 79 -7.85 21.93 -16.69
CA SER A 79 -8.58 21.93 -15.43
C SER A 79 -7.92 21.02 -14.39
N PHE A 80 -7.48 19.81 -14.79
CA PHE A 80 -6.81 18.88 -13.88
C PHE A 80 -5.56 19.51 -13.28
N ILE A 81 -4.67 20.07 -14.10
CA ILE A 81 -3.42 20.70 -13.64
C ILE A 81 -3.70 21.89 -12.74
N HIS A 82 -4.66 22.75 -13.12
CA HIS A 82 -5.02 23.93 -12.34
C HIS A 82 -5.57 23.52 -10.95
N ASP A 83 -6.57 22.66 -10.93
CA ASP A 83 -7.24 22.27 -9.69
C ASP A 83 -6.31 21.46 -8.76
N LEU A 84 -5.44 20.60 -9.33
CA LEU A 84 -4.42 19.87 -8.57
C LEU A 84 -3.34 20.81 -8.04
N ASN A 85 -2.95 21.83 -8.80
CA ASN A 85 -2.03 22.86 -8.37
C ASN A 85 -2.56 23.63 -7.15
N ASP A 86 -3.83 24.02 -7.18
CA ASP A 86 -4.48 24.71 -6.06
C ASP A 86 -4.57 23.83 -4.83
N PHE A 87 -4.94 22.56 -5.01
CA PHE A 87 -4.98 21.59 -3.94
C PHE A 87 -3.59 21.40 -3.29
N ILE A 88 -2.53 21.25 -4.09
CA ILE A 88 -1.17 21.11 -3.58
C ILE A 88 -0.72 22.39 -2.89
N SER A 89 -1.09 23.57 -3.43
CA SER A 89 -0.81 24.86 -2.80
C SER A 89 -1.37 24.96 -1.40
N ASP A 90 -2.65 24.61 -1.22
CA ASP A 90 -3.31 24.58 0.09
C ASP A 90 -2.62 23.63 1.07
N LEU A 91 -2.22 22.44 0.61
CA LEU A 91 -1.45 21.51 1.43
C LEU A 91 -0.08 22.06 1.84
N GLN A 92 0.62 22.74 0.94
CA GLN A 92 1.91 23.37 1.23
C GLN A 92 1.78 24.53 2.21
N GLN A 93 0.73 25.34 2.11
CA GLN A 93 0.40 26.37 3.10
C GLN A 93 0.15 25.78 4.49
N LYS A 94 -0.44 24.59 4.55
CA LYS A 94 -0.64 23.81 5.79
C LYS A 94 0.61 23.01 6.18
N HIS A 95 1.75 23.27 5.55
CA HIS A 95 3.04 22.62 5.80
C HIS A 95 3.06 21.10 5.56
N HIS A 96 2.17 20.53 4.75
CA HIS A 96 2.23 19.11 4.42
C HIS A 96 3.43 18.79 3.53
N ASP A 97 4.10 17.67 3.79
CA ASP A 97 4.92 17.01 2.80
C ASP A 97 4.03 16.23 1.83
N ILE A 98 4.39 16.18 0.56
CA ILE A 98 3.55 15.65 -0.50
C ILE A 98 4.25 14.49 -1.18
N LEU A 99 3.52 13.40 -1.38
CA LEU A 99 3.86 12.28 -2.25
C LEU A 99 2.73 12.14 -3.26
N LEU A 100 2.97 12.57 -4.49
CA LEU A 100 2.02 12.53 -5.61
C LEU A 100 2.46 11.45 -6.58
N GLY A 101 1.62 10.47 -6.86
CA GLY A 101 1.88 9.41 -7.84
C GLY A 101 0.68 9.15 -8.73
N GLY A 102 0.93 8.70 -9.96
CA GLY A 102 -0.15 8.35 -10.86
C GLY A 102 0.24 8.31 -12.33
N ASP A 103 -0.78 8.05 -13.15
CA ASP A 103 -0.72 8.16 -14.61
C ASP A 103 -1.13 9.58 -15.03
N PHE A 104 -0.18 10.32 -15.53
CA PHE A 104 -0.41 11.70 -15.98
C PHE A 104 -0.61 11.83 -17.49
N ASN A 105 -0.48 10.74 -18.23
CA ASN A 105 -0.54 10.76 -19.70
C ASN A 105 0.36 11.84 -20.34
N GLU A 106 1.38 12.28 -19.60
CA GLU A 106 2.40 13.26 -19.96
C GLU A 106 3.76 12.82 -19.45
N ALA A 107 4.82 13.16 -20.16
CA ALA A 107 6.18 12.94 -19.69
C ALA A 107 6.69 14.18 -18.95
N LEU A 108 7.29 13.99 -17.79
CA LEU A 108 7.90 15.06 -17.00
C LEU A 108 9.08 15.71 -17.72
N THR A 109 9.72 15.00 -18.64
CA THR A 109 10.83 15.50 -19.47
C THR A 109 10.38 16.51 -20.53
N ASP A 110 9.08 16.56 -20.85
CA ASP A 110 8.52 17.58 -21.73
C ASP A 110 8.25 18.85 -20.93
N ARG A 111 9.05 19.89 -21.19
CA ARG A 111 8.94 21.18 -20.49
C ARG A 111 7.62 21.91 -20.71
N ASN A 112 6.91 21.59 -21.80
CA ASN A 112 5.60 22.16 -22.10
C ASN A 112 4.45 21.37 -21.46
N SER A 113 4.72 20.21 -20.87
CA SER A 113 3.69 19.42 -20.20
C SER A 113 3.17 20.10 -18.93
N GLY A 114 1.88 19.94 -18.68
CA GLY A 114 1.26 20.50 -17.48
C GLY A 114 1.87 19.93 -16.20
N ILE A 115 2.24 18.63 -16.18
CA ILE A 115 2.87 18.00 -15.02
C ILE A 115 4.29 18.55 -14.74
N HIS A 116 5.05 18.91 -15.78
CA HIS A 116 6.34 19.56 -15.62
C HIS A 116 6.19 20.95 -14.98
N GLN A 117 5.24 21.73 -15.48
CA GLN A 117 4.94 23.06 -14.95
C GLN A 117 4.48 22.98 -13.49
N LEU A 118 3.58 22.03 -13.16
CA LEU A 118 3.13 21.77 -11.79
C LEU A 118 4.31 21.43 -10.87
N ALA A 119 5.14 20.48 -11.28
CA ALA A 119 6.30 20.04 -10.48
C ALA A 119 7.26 21.21 -10.21
N THR A 120 7.56 22.02 -11.23
CA THR A 120 8.44 23.19 -11.12
C THR A 120 7.83 24.26 -10.21
N MET A 121 6.57 24.59 -10.41
CA MET A 121 5.86 25.62 -9.64
C MET A 121 5.73 25.26 -8.17
N ARG A 122 5.52 23.98 -7.85
CA ARG A 122 5.34 23.47 -6.48
C ARG A 122 6.63 22.97 -5.84
N GLY A 123 7.77 23.04 -6.51
CA GLY A 123 9.05 22.56 -6.01
C GLY A 123 9.06 21.06 -5.73
N LEU A 124 8.26 20.29 -6.46
CA LEU A 124 8.24 18.84 -6.36
C LEU A 124 9.33 18.23 -7.21
N ILE A 125 9.99 17.21 -6.69
CA ILE A 125 11.05 16.48 -7.39
C ILE A 125 10.61 15.09 -7.78
N ASP A 126 11.15 14.60 -8.89
CA ASP A 126 11.02 13.20 -9.29
C ASP A 126 12.13 12.39 -8.60
N PRO A 127 11.80 11.51 -7.64
CA PRO A 127 12.79 10.74 -6.92
C PRO A 127 13.52 9.71 -7.78
N PHE A 128 12.88 9.24 -8.87
CA PHE A 128 13.52 8.31 -9.80
C PHE A 128 14.61 9.02 -10.61
N LEU A 129 14.30 10.16 -11.21
CA LEU A 129 15.28 10.96 -11.96
C LEU A 129 16.41 11.46 -11.05
N THR A 130 16.08 11.83 -9.81
CA THR A 130 17.10 12.25 -8.83
C THR A 130 18.10 11.14 -8.51
N ARG A 131 17.65 9.89 -8.43
CA ARG A 131 18.53 8.73 -8.15
C ARG A 131 19.24 8.18 -9.37
N PHE A 132 18.59 8.24 -10.52
CA PHE A 132 19.06 7.62 -11.76
C PHE A 132 19.08 8.65 -12.91
N PRO A 133 19.90 9.71 -12.80
CA PRO A 133 19.90 10.79 -13.80
C PRO A 133 20.31 10.31 -15.20
N HIS A 134 21.08 9.23 -15.27
CA HIS A 134 21.59 8.66 -16.53
C HIS A 134 20.88 7.35 -16.91
N HIS A 135 19.65 7.14 -16.46
CA HIS A 135 18.91 5.94 -16.83
C HIS A 135 18.59 5.90 -18.33
N VAL A 136 18.53 4.71 -18.88
CA VAL A 136 18.06 4.51 -20.25
C VAL A 136 16.56 4.85 -20.30
N PRO A 137 16.09 5.68 -21.25
CA PRO A 137 14.67 5.97 -21.43
C PRO A 137 13.85 4.70 -21.61
N PHE A 138 12.70 4.64 -20.95
CA PHE A 138 11.78 3.51 -21.04
C PHE A 138 10.33 3.97 -20.96
N GLY A 139 9.43 3.18 -21.56
CA GLY A 139 7.99 3.39 -21.44
C GLY A 139 7.42 2.77 -20.18
N THR A 140 6.45 3.43 -19.58
CA THR A 140 5.67 2.90 -18.45
C THR A 140 4.34 2.30 -18.88
N HIS A 141 3.88 2.56 -20.10
CA HIS A 141 2.77 1.90 -20.76
C HIS A 141 3.28 0.92 -21.83
N SER A 142 2.65 -0.25 -21.99
CA SER A 142 3.13 -1.35 -22.85
C SER A 142 3.22 -0.99 -24.35
N GLN A 143 2.38 -0.07 -24.81
CA GLN A 143 2.35 0.42 -26.19
C GLN A 143 3.08 1.76 -26.36
N GLY A 144 3.75 2.27 -25.33
CA GLY A 144 4.40 3.57 -25.33
C GLY A 144 5.87 3.51 -24.96
N ASN A 145 6.62 4.50 -25.40
CA ASN A 145 8.04 4.65 -25.08
C ASN A 145 8.32 5.77 -24.06
N ARG A 146 7.27 6.44 -23.57
CA ARG A 146 7.39 7.55 -22.61
C ARG A 146 7.07 7.09 -21.20
N ARG A 147 7.72 7.71 -20.22
CA ARG A 147 7.43 7.56 -18.81
C ARG A 147 6.30 8.51 -18.42
N ILE A 148 5.07 8.02 -18.43
CA ILE A 148 3.84 8.77 -18.13
C ILE A 148 3.29 8.46 -16.73
N ASP A 149 3.68 7.33 -16.16
CA ASP A 149 3.45 6.99 -14.75
C ASP A 149 4.61 7.55 -13.95
N ILE A 150 4.34 8.49 -13.06
CA ILE A 150 5.36 9.31 -12.40
C ILE A 150 5.04 9.39 -10.91
N VAL A 151 6.09 9.52 -10.11
CA VAL A 151 5.99 9.94 -8.72
C VAL A 151 6.74 11.25 -8.55
N LEU A 152 6.10 12.19 -7.88
CA LEU A 152 6.67 13.47 -7.47
C LEU A 152 6.57 13.57 -5.94
N MET A 153 7.55 14.20 -5.32
CA MET A 153 7.52 14.40 -3.87
C MET A 153 8.20 15.70 -3.45
N THR A 154 7.86 16.16 -2.24
CA THR A 154 8.62 17.24 -1.62
C THR A 154 10.05 16.77 -1.35
N PRO A 155 11.09 17.63 -1.55
CA PRO A 155 12.50 17.24 -1.42
C PRO A 155 12.84 16.62 -0.05
N ARG A 156 12.14 17.03 1.01
CA ARG A 156 12.34 16.51 2.36
C ARG A 156 12.11 15.00 2.45
N LEU A 157 11.16 14.45 1.68
CA LEU A 157 10.84 13.01 1.69
C LEU A 157 11.96 12.14 1.12
N MET A 158 12.88 12.71 0.31
CA MET A 158 14.03 11.96 -0.21
C MET A 158 14.92 11.36 0.89
N ARG A 159 14.99 12.00 2.06
CA ARG A 159 15.76 11.49 3.20
C ARG A 159 15.21 10.17 3.75
N SER A 160 13.91 9.95 3.58
CA SER A 160 13.23 8.74 4.03
C SER A 160 13.15 7.67 2.95
N LEU A 161 13.41 8.02 1.69
CA LEU A 161 13.30 7.10 0.57
C LEU A 161 14.47 6.12 0.56
N LYS A 162 14.17 4.83 0.73
CA LYS A 162 15.14 3.74 0.71
C LYS A 162 15.40 3.23 -0.71
N LYS A 163 14.33 2.91 -1.43
CA LYS A 163 14.38 2.40 -2.80
C LYS A 163 13.26 2.97 -3.64
N ILE A 164 13.51 3.11 -4.92
CA ILE A 164 12.50 3.40 -5.94
C ILE A 164 12.85 2.62 -7.21
N GLY A 165 11.84 2.16 -7.91
CA GLY A 165 12.00 1.47 -9.18
C GLY A 165 10.67 1.21 -9.87
N TYR A 166 10.75 0.81 -11.13
CA TYR A 166 9.64 0.35 -11.94
C TYR A 166 9.73 -1.15 -12.09
N ALA A 167 8.65 -1.85 -11.79
CA ALA A 167 8.58 -3.29 -12.02
C ALA A 167 8.33 -3.59 -13.51
N PRO A 168 8.67 -4.80 -13.98
CA PRO A 168 8.25 -5.27 -15.31
C PRO A 168 6.72 -5.28 -15.43
N PHE A 169 6.22 -5.20 -16.68
CA PHE A 169 4.81 -5.41 -16.96
C PHE A 169 4.35 -6.78 -16.43
N ASN A 170 3.16 -6.87 -15.90
CA ASN A 170 2.57 -8.12 -15.37
C ASN A 170 3.35 -8.74 -14.18
N HIS A 171 4.17 -7.95 -13.47
CA HIS A 171 4.98 -8.49 -12.36
C HIS A 171 4.12 -9.02 -11.19
N SER A 172 3.09 -8.32 -10.82
CA SER A 172 2.21 -8.68 -9.68
C SER A 172 0.72 -8.55 -10.02
N ILE A 173 0.39 -7.63 -10.89
CA ILE A 173 -0.98 -7.36 -11.35
C ILE A 173 -0.91 -7.36 -12.88
N SER A 174 -1.88 -8.03 -13.52
CA SER A 174 -2.00 -7.94 -14.98
C SER A 174 -2.41 -6.52 -15.35
N SER A 175 -1.50 -5.78 -15.96
CA SER A 175 -1.69 -4.39 -16.35
C SER A 175 -0.79 -4.06 -17.54
N ASP A 176 -1.26 -3.17 -18.40
CA ASP A 176 -0.50 -2.55 -19.47
C ASP A 176 0.38 -1.39 -18.97
N HIS A 177 0.32 -1.04 -17.68
CA HIS A 177 1.20 -0.10 -17.02
C HIS A 177 2.23 -0.79 -16.11
N ARG A 178 3.41 -0.19 -15.96
CA ARG A 178 4.43 -0.66 -15.02
C ARG A 178 4.11 -0.17 -13.60
N PRO A 179 4.08 -1.08 -12.60
CA PRO A 179 4.00 -0.66 -11.21
C PRO A 179 5.23 0.17 -10.80
N ILE A 180 5.00 1.23 -10.04
CA ILE A 180 6.06 1.99 -9.38
C ILE A 180 6.17 1.50 -7.93
N LEU A 181 7.36 1.13 -7.52
CA LEU A 181 7.66 0.63 -6.19
C LEU A 181 8.48 1.69 -5.43
N LEU A 182 7.98 2.10 -4.28
CA LEU A 182 8.69 2.98 -3.35
C LEU A 182 8.83 2.27 -2.00
N ASP A 183 10.05 2.25 -1.49
CA ASP A 183 10.36 1.73 -0.17
C ASP A 183 10.91 2.87 0.69
N PHE A 184 10.34 3.07 1.87
CA PHE A 184 10.73 4.13 2.79
C PHE A 184 11.22 3.57 4.11
N HIS A 185 12.19 4.24 4.73
CA HIS A 185 12.53 4.03 6.12
C HIS A 185 11.41 4.57 7.01
N THR A 186 10.63 3.69 7.60
CA THR A 186 9.43 4.04 8.37
C THR A 186 9.74 4.99 9.52
N ALA A 187 10.81 4.73 10.27
CA ALA A 187 11.22 5.59 11.38
C ALA A 187 11.57 7.01 10.91
N THR A 188 12.28 7.15 9.79
CA THR A 188 12.63 8.46 9.22
C THR A 188 11.42 9.14 8.59
N LEU A 189 10.52 8.37 7.96
CA LEU A 189 9.33 8.90 7.31
C LEU A 189 8.33 9.45 8.33
N PHE A 190 8.08 8.72 9.42
CA PHE A 190 7.05 9.06 10.41
C PHE A 190 7.59 9.64 11.71
N GLY A 191 8.91 9.73 11.86
CA GLY A 191 9.58 10.01 13.13
C GLY A 191 9.67 8.75 14.00
N GLU A 192 10.32 8.84 15.15
CA GLU A 192 10.34 7.74 16.11
C GLU A 192 8.91 7.28 16.40
N LEU A 193 8.61 6.06 16.06
CA LEU A 193 7.34 5.45 16.37
C LEU A 193 7.30 5.17 17.86
N PRO A 194 6.27 5.60 18.62
CA PRO A 194 5.96 4.89 19.84
C PRO A 194 5.79 3.42 19.46
N ASP A 195 6.17 2.51 20.34
CA ASP A 195 5.96 1.08 20.12
C ASP A 195 4.56 0.88 19.55
N LEU A 196 4.51 0.62 18.26
CA LEU A 196 3.24 0.32 17.62
C LEU A 196 2.77 -0.94 18.33
N LEU A 197 1.58 -0.89 18.90
CA LEU A 197 0.84 -2.10 19.20
C LEU A 197 0.90 -2.93 17.91
N GLN A 198 1.81 -3.89 17.89
CA GLN A 198 1.83 -4.83 16.76
C GLN A 198 0.44 -5.43 16.76
N PRO A 199 -0.31 -5.34 15.65
CA PRO A 199 -1.53 -6.10 15.59
C PRO A 199 -1.09 -7.51 15.89
N SER A 200 -1.64 -8.10 16.96
CA SER A 200 -1.42 -9.49 17.27
C SER A 200 -1.62 -10.22 15.95
N GLN A 201 -0.67 -11.06 15.54
CA GLN A 201 -0.87 -11.87 14.35
C GLN A 201 -2.13 -12.68 14.63
N SER A 202 -3.29 -12.14 14.25
CA SER A 202 -4.56 -12.77 14.51
C SER A 202 -4.56 -14.05 13.71
N THR A 203 -4.22 -15.12 14.36
CA THR A 203 -4.49 -16.45 13.86
C THR A 203 -6.00 -16.53 13.70
N ALA A 204 -6.47 -16.87 12.49
CA ALA A 204 -7.88 -16.85 12.15
C ALA A 204 -8.63 -17.87 13.03
N PHE A 205 -9.14 -17.38 14.17
CA PHE A 205 -9.89 -18.18 15.14
C PHE A 205 -11.33 -18.38 14.64
N GLN A 206 -11.76 -19.63 14.57
CA GLN A 206 -13.11 -19.95 14.12
C GLN A 206 -14.11 -19.75 15.26
N THR A 207 -14.67 -18.57 15.39
CA THR A 207 -15.69 -18.24 16.42
C THR A 207 -16.98 -19.07 16.31
N LYS A 208 -17.23 -19.70 15.14
CA LYS A 208 -18.38 -20.60 14.93
C LYS A 208 -18.13 -22.02 15.45
N ASP A 209 -16.91 -22.42 15.71
CA ASP A 209 -16.58 -23.73 16.28
C ASP A 209 -16.65 -23.64 17.81
N LYS A 210 -17.75 -24.12 18.37
CA LYS A 210 -17.99 -24.11 19.83
C LYS A 210 -16.92 -24.86 20.63
N LYS A 211 -16.32 -25.92 20.05
CA LYS A 211 -15.25 -26.68 20.73
C LYS A 211 -13.95 -25.87 20.78
N ALA A 212 -13.61 -25.21 19.66
CA ALA A 212 -12.45 -24.32 19.59
C ALA A 212 -12.60 -23.13 20.54
N VAL A 213 -13.78 -22.49 20.59
CA VAL A 213 -14.09 -21.41 21.53
C VAL A 213 -13.94 -21.88 22.99
N LYS A 214 -14.49 -23.04 23.34
CA LYS A 214 -14.37 -23.60 24.69
C LYS A 214 -12.91 -23.86 25.07
N SER A 215 -12.15 -24.51 24.19
CA SER A 215 -10.72 -24.78 24.39
C SER A 215 -9.90 -23.48 24.54
N PHE A 216 -10.21 -22.45 23.75
CA PHE A 216 -9.58 -21.13 23.85
C PHE A 216 -9.83 -20.51 25.24
N ILE A 217 -11.09 -20.45 25.66
CA ILE A 217 -11.47 -19.84 26.94
C ILE A 217 -10.82 -20.59 28.10
N GLU A 218 -10.88 -21.92 28.12
CA GLU A 218 -10.28 -22.75 29.17
C GLU A 218 -8.76 -22.54 29.24
N THR A 219 -8.09 -22.55 28.09
CA THR A 219 -6.63 -22.34 28.05
C THR A 219 -6.25 -20.94 28.48
N MET A 220 -6.94 -19.93 27.98
CA MET A 220 -6.69 -18.52 28.34
C MET A 220 -6.88 -18.31 29.86
N PHE A 221 -7.94 -18.84 30.43
CA PHE A 221 -8.22 -18.76 31.85
C PHE A 221 -7.12 -19.44 32.70
N GLN A 222 -6.69 -20.66 32.33
CA GLN A 222 -5.59 -21.36 32.97
C GLN A 222 -4.28 -20.59 32.92
N GLU A 223 -3.96 -19.98 31.78
CA GLU A 223 -2.73 -19.21 31.61
C GLU A 223 -2.75 -17.91 32.42
N ILE A 224 -3.88 -17.18 32.45
CA ILE A 224 -4.05 -16.00 33.30
C ILE A 224 -3.89 -16.35 34.74
N HIS A 225 -4.49 -17.46 35.18
CA HIS A 225 -4.36 -17.97 36.58
C HIS A 225 -2.91 -18.31 36.88
N ARG A 226 -2.24 -19.10 36.03
CA ARG A 226 -0.84 -19.53 36.17
C ARG A 226 0.12 -18.33 36.28
N LYS A 227 -0.16 -17.25 35.56
CA LYS A 227 0.65 -16.01 35.56
C LYS A 227 0.25 -15.04 36.67
N GLY A 228 -0.66 -15.40 37.53
CA GLY A 228 -1.11 -14.55 38.64
C GLY A 228 -1.97 -13.34 38.24
N GLY A 229 -2.52 -13.36 37.01
CA GLY A 229 -3.32 -12.20 36.51
C GLY A 229 -4.52 -11.89 37.39
N PHE A 230 -5.13 -12.87 38.03
CA PHE A 230 -6.27 -12.66 38.93
C PHE A 230 -5.89 -12.02 40.28
N HIS A 231 -4.62 -12.07 40.68
CA HIS A 231 -4.18 -11.38 41.89
C HIS A 231 -4.27 -9.86 41.77
N HIS A 232 -4.20 -9.34 40.55
CA HIS A 232 -4.28 -7.91 40.28
C HIS A 232 -5.71 -7.41 40.08
N LYS A 233 -6.70 -8.30 39.98
CA LYS A 233 -8.11 -7.97 39.77
C LYS A 233 -8.64 -7.00 40.85
N ARG A 234 -8.28 -7.23 42.09
CA ARG A 234 -8.71 -6.41 43.23
C ARG A 234 -8.26 -4.94 43.12
N PHE A 235 -7.03 -4.71 42.66
CA PHE A 235 -6.53 -3.33 42.46
C PHE A 235 -7.30 -2.57 41.39
N ILE A 236 -7.81 -3.30 40.34
CA ILE A 236 -8.60 -2.72 39.27
C ILE A 236 -10.03 -2.43 39.77
N GLU A 237 -10.61 -3.38 40.51
CA GLU A 237 -11.97 -3.23 41.09
C GLU A 237 -12.05 -2.10 42.14
N ASP A 238 -11.00 -1.92 42.92
CA ASP A 238 -10.93 -0.89 43.96
C ASP A 238 -10.42 0.48 43.42
N ASP A 239 -10.23 0.62 42.09
CA ASP A 239 -9.70 1.83 41.41
C ASP A 239 -8.34 2.29 41.95
N THR A 240 -7.55 1.37 42.49
CA THR A 240 -6.22 1.62 43.07
C THR A 240 -5.09 1.11 42.16
N ALA A 241 -5.40 0.72 40.93
CA ALA A 241 -4.44 0.21 39.98
C ALA A 241 -3.48 1.31 39.48
N THR A 242 -2.18 1.09 39.65
CA THR A 242 -1.16 1.97 39.07
C THR A 242 -1.00 1.65 37.55
N PRO A 243 -0.43 2.60 36.77
CA PRO A 243 -0.14 2.35 35.34
C PRO A 243 0.71 1.11 35.09
N GLU A 244 1.61 0.75 36.03
CA GLU A 244 2.45 -0.45 35.96
C GLU A 244 1.62 -1.73 36.15
N ILE A 245 0.68 -1.74 37.08
CA ILE A 245 -0.25 -2.86 37.30
C ILE A 245 -1.12 -3.06 36.05
N ILE A 246 -1.64 -2.00 35.47
CA ILE A 246 -2.43 -2.06 34.23
C ILE A 246 -1.61 -2.66 33.10
N LYS A 247 -0.39 -2.17 32.87
CA LYS A 247 0.52 -2.71 31.86
C LYS A 247 0.85 -4.18 32.07
N LEU A 248 1.05 -4.59 33.32
CA LEU A 248 1.32 -5.97 33.68
C LEU A 248 0.12 -6.86 33.36
N VAL A 249 -1.07 -6.46 33.73
CA VAL A 249 -2.31 -7.19 33.44
C VAL A 249 -2.55 -7.31 31.95
N ASP A 250 -2.40 -6.21 31.17
CA ASP A 250 -2.50 -6.24 29.72
C ASP A 250 -1.49 -7.20 29.08
N SER A 251 -0.25 -7.21 29.59
CA SER A 251 0.78 -8.14 29.13
C SER A 251 0.41 -9.60 29.41
N ILE A 252 -0.13 -9.89 30.63
CA ILE A 252 -0.57 -11.23 31.01
C ILE A 252 -1.74 -11.69 30.13
N ILE A 253 -2.72 -10.82 29.90
CA ILE A 253 -3.88 -11.12 29.03
C ILE A 253 -3.43 -11.40 27.60
N GLY A 254 -2.61 -10.51 27.02
CA GLY A 254 -2.10 -10.65 25.67
C GLY A 254 -1.33 -11.98 25.46
N GLN A 255 -0.35 -12.23 26.32
CA GLN A 255 0.44 -13.47 26.27
C GLN A 255 -0.41 -14.74 26.49
N SER A 256 -1.43 -14.66 27.34
CA SER A 256 -2.33 -15.79 27.59
C SER A 256 -3.24 -16.05 26.41
N GLY A 257 -3.68 -14.99 25.72
CA GLY A 257 -4.41 -15.06 24.46
C GLY A 257 -3.58 -15.73 23.36
N ASP A 258 -2.33 -15.32 23.19
CA ASP A 258 -1.41 -15.92 22.21
C ASP A 258 -1.20 -17.43 22.44
N VAL A 259 -1.07 -17.85 23.70
CA VAL A 259 -0.95 -19.28 24.05
C VAL A 259 -2.24 -20.04 23.74
N ALA A 260 -3.38 -19.45 24.08
CA ALA A 260 -4.69 -20.05 23.82
C ALA A 260 -4.97 -20.19 22.31
N GLU A 261 -4.62 -19.17 21.51
CA GLU A 261 -4.75 -19.21 20.05
C GLU A 261 -3.88 -20.31 19.42
N ARG A 262 -2.63 -20.48 19.88
CA ARG A 262 -1.72 -21.53 19.37
C ARG A 262 -2.23 -22.92 19.64
N LYS A 263 -2.96 -23.14 20.73
CA LYS A 263 -3.57 -24.44 21.08
C LYS A 263 -4.85 -24.71 20.28
N CYS A 264 -5.48 -23.68 19.73
CA CYS A 264 -6.66 -23.84 18.89
C CYS A 264 -6.27 -24.34 17.50
N ARG A 265 -7.13 -25.16 16.91
CA ARG A 265 -6.95 -25.65 15.54
C ARG A 265 -7.04 -24.47 14.58
N GLN A 266 -5.90 -24.10 13.98
CA GLN A 266 -5.86 -23.03 13.00
C GLN A 266 -6.66 -23.44 11.76
N ARG A 267 -7.56 -22.56 11.31
CA ARG A 267 -8.13 -22.70 10.00
C ARG A 267 -7.05 -22.34 8.99
N ARG A 268 -6.68 -23.25 8.10
CA ARG A 268 -6.02 -22.88 6.86
C ARG A 268 -7.02 -22.00 6.09
N SER A 269 -6.81 -20.69 6.13
CA SER A 269 -7.61 -19.79 5.31
C SER A 269 -7.21 -20.04 3.86
N GLU A 270 -8.13 -20.62 3.09
CA GLU A 270 -8.01 -20.63 1.64
C GLU A 270 -8.29 -19.21 1.09
N PHE A 271 -7.42 -18.25 1.44
CA PHE A 271 -7.52 -16.88 0.91
C PHE A 271 -7.07 -16.78 -0.54
N TYR A 272 -6.62 -17.88 -1.12
CA TYR A 272 -6.11 -17.90 -2.49
C TYR A 272 -7.08 -18.63 -3.39
N SER A 273 -7.46 -17.98 -4.48
CA SER A 273 -8.14 -18.67 -5.59
C SER A 273 -7.23 -19.80 -6.11
N SER A 274 -7.81 -20.90 -6.55
CA SER A 274 -7.06 -22.02 -7.12
C SER A 274 -6.05 -21.61 -8.22
N PRO A 275 -6.37 -20.68 -9.13
CA PRO A 275 -5.40 -20.14 -10.09
C PRO A 275 -4.20 -19.44 -9.43
N LEU A 276 -4.40 -18.69 -8.33
CA LEU A 276 -3.32 -18.00 -7.65
C LEU A 276 -2.36 -18.96 -6.95
N VAL A 277 -2.90 -19.99 -6.30
CA VAL A 277 -2.10 -21.07 -5.69
C VAL A 277 -1.27 -21.79 -6.74
N GLN A 278 -1.85 -22.09 -7.91
CA GLN A 278 -1.11 -22.69 -9.02
C GLN A 278 0.01 -21.80 -9.52
N GLN A 279 -0.20 -20.50 -9.66
CA GLN A 279 0.84 -19.57 -10.10
C GLN A 279 1.95 -19.42 -9.06
N GLN A 280 1.62 -19.34 -7.78
CA GLN A 280 2.62 -19.31 -6.71
C GLN A 280 3.48 -20.58 -6.70
N LEU A 281 2.86 -21.73 -6.90
CA LEU A 281 3.56 -23.00 -6.97
C LEU A 281 4.51 -23.06 -8.18
N ARG A 282 4.06 -22.59 -9.36
CA ARG A 282 4.90 -22.47 -10.56
C ARG A 282 6.12 -21.56 -10.30
N VAL A 283 5.91 -20.41 -9.68
CA VAL A 283 7.01 -19.48 -9.32
C VAL A 283 7.98 -20.14 -8.34
N SER A 284 7.49 -20.87 -7.34
CA SER A 284 8.33 -21.58 -6.38
C SER A 284 9.19 -22.66 -7.03
N ILE A 285 8.61 -23.43 -7.96
CA ILE A 285 9.31 -24.46 -8.73
C ILE A 285 10.41 -23.83 -9.60
N LEU A 286 10.07 -22.77 -10.33
CA LEU A 286 11.04 -22.06 -11.18
C LEU A 286 12.19 -21.44 -10.37
N ARG A 287 11.90 -20.87 -9.19
CA ARG A 287 12.94 -20.35 -8.28
C ARG A 287 13.84 -21.46 -7.76
N ALA A 288 13.28 -22.60 -7.36
CA ALA A 288 14.05 -23.75 -6.90
C ALA A 288 14.97 -24.27 -8.01
N HIS A 289 14.47 -24.36 -9.24
CA HIS A 289 15.24 -24.78 -10.41
C HIS A 289 16.37 -23.79 -10.74
N LEU A 290 16.07 -22.50 -10.75
CA LEU A 290 17.07 -21.45 -10.98
C LEU A 290 18.18 -21.47 -9.92
N ASN A 291 17.83 -21.70 -8.66
CA ASN A 291 18.81 -21.81 -7.57
C ASN A 291 19.67 -23.06 -7.71
N ALA A 292 19.09 -24.19 -8.15
CA ALA A 292 19.83 -25.42 -8.41
C ALA A 292 20.84 -25.24 -9.56
N LEU A 293 20.45 -24.59 -10.66
CA LEU A 293 21.32 -24.24 -11.76
C LEU A 293 22.48 -23.32 -11.33
N LYS A 294 22.19 -22.31 -10.52
CA LYS A 294 23.22 -21.41 -9.96
C LYS A 294 24.23 -22.11 -9.06
N GLN A 295 23.85 -23.22 -8.44
CA GLN A 295 24.70 -24.04 -7.57
C GLN A 295 25.42 -25.16 -8.33
N GLY A 296 25.32 -25.20 -9.67
CA GLY A 296 25.94 -26.25 -10.50
C GLY A 296 25.35 -27.64 -10.28
N GLN A 297 24.19 -27.73 -9.65
CA GLN A 297 23.47 -28.99 -9.44
C GLN A 297 22.58 -29.26 -10.64
N ASP A 298 23.02 -30.18 -11.48
CA ASP A 298 22.21 -30.68 -12.62
C ASP A 298 21.09 -31.57 -12.07
N ARG A 299 20.05 -30.94 -11.53
CA ARG A 299 18.82 -31.66 -11.14
C ARG A 299 17.98 -31.84 -12.38
N THR A 300 18.12 -32.99 -12.98
CA THR A 300 17.38 -33.48 -14.13
C THR A 300 15.89 -33.16 -14.05
N ILE A 301 15.31 -32.88 -15.21
CA ILE A 301 13.89 -32.67 -15.51
C ILE A 301 12.92 -33.58 -14.74
N SER A 302 13.37 -34.77 -14.31
CA SER A 302 12.61 -35.73 -13.50
C SER A 302 12.11 -35.18 -12.16
N THR A 303 12.87 -34.35 -11.43
CA THR A 303 12.39 -33.76 -10.15
C THR A 303 11.33 -32.69 -10.38
N VAL A 304 11.45 -31.94 -11.46
CA VAL A 304 10.43 -30.93 -11.85
C VAL A 304 9.15 -31.62 -12.32
N VAL A 305 9.27 -32.73 -13.02
CA VAL A 305 8.14 -33.54 -13.51
C VAL A 305 7.42 -34.24 -12.35
N LEU A 306 8.13 -34.74 -11.31
CA LEU A 306 7.53 -35.32 -10.12
C LEU A 306 6.76 -34.29 -9.30
N LEU A 307 7.28 -33.07 -9.17
CA LEU A 307 6.55 -31.96 -8.54
C LEU A 307 5.31 -31.56 -9.38
N TRP A 308 5.39 -31.66 -10.71
CA TRP A 308 4.26 -31.41 -11.62
C TRP A 308 3.21 -32.52 -11.58
N SER A 309 3.61 -33.78 -11.47
CA SER A 309 2.69 -34.92 -11.38
C SER A 309 1.94 -34.96 -10.04
N GLY A 310 2.57 -34.55 -8.94
CA GLY A 310 1.93 -34.32 -7.66
C GLY A 310 0.82 -33.26 -7.69
N LEU A 311 0.91 -32.31 -8.63
CA LEU A 311 -0.12 -31.28 -8.84
C LEU A 311 -1.36 -31.78 -9.58
N ARG A 312 -1.25 -32.82 -10.40
CA ARG A 312 -2.41 -33.40 -11.13
C ARG A 312 -3.26 -34.31 -10.24
N SER A 313 -2.75 -34.80 -9.14
CA SER A 313 -3.48 -35.67 -8.20
C SER A 313 -4.27 -34.88 -7.15
N TRP A 314 -4.13 -33.57 -7.09
CA TRP A 314 -4.90 -32.72 -6.20
C TRP A 314 -6.24 -32.36 -6.85
N LYS A 315 -7.27 -33.14 -6.55
CA LYS A 315 -8.68 -32.72 -6.76
C LYS A 315 -9.10 -31.86 -5.60
N PRO A 316 -9.85 -30.74 -5.87
CA PRO A 316 -10.32 -29.82 -4.85
C PRO A 316 -11.26 -30.48 -3.84
#